data_1e93c7209f900fd4eaa4cd0b9950fd09
#
_entry.id   1e93c7209f900fd4eaa4cd0b9950fd09
#
_cell.length_a   1.000
_cell.length_b   1.000
_cell.length_c   1.000
_cell.angle_alpha   90.00
_cell.angle_beta   90.00
_cell.angle_gamma   90.00
#
_symmetry.space_group_name_H-M   'P 1'
#
loop_
_entity.id
_entity.type
_entity.pdbx_description
1 polymer ?
#
loop_
_entity_poly.entity_id
_entity_poly.type
_entity_poly.pdbx_seq_one_letter_code
_entity_poly.pdbx_strand_id
1 'polypeptide(L)'
;FLHYNGDWRVESLFYPVYMDANVASSFWRTIKNLYKQQRRWAWGAENIPYVLSGFFVRKISWGKKIYRGFHLIEDFHSWATNALIIFIFGWLPVAIGGENFDISLLSYNLPRVTSFIMTLASAGIVTSAVLALSLLPPKPTKMKTRHYFLYLAQWMLMPLTLIILGSLPALEAQ
;
A
#
# COMPACT_ATOMS: atom_id res chain seq x y z
N PHE A 1 -12.47 -12.05 16.21
CA PHE A 1 -13.48 -12.41 15.21
C PHE A 1 -13.86 -13.90 15.32
N LEU A 2 -12.94 -14.84 15.12
CA LEU A 2 -13.22 -16.29 15.17
C LEU A 2 -13.80 -16.76 16.51
N HIS A 3 -13.24 -16.29 17.63
CA HIS A 3 -13.70 -16.66 18.98
C HIS A 3 -15.14 -16.21 19.26
N TYR A 4 -15.58 -15.13 18.67
CA TYR A 4 -16.93 -14.58 18.83
C TYR A 4 -17.88 -14.95 17.66
N ASN A 5 -17.56 -15.99 16.91
CA ASN A 5 -18.37 -16.49 15.78
C ASN A 5 -18.73 -15.40 14.75
N GLY A 6 -17.82 -14.47 14.51
CA GLY A 6 -18.01 -13.38 13.55
C GLY A 6 -18.74 -12.15 14.11
N ASP A 7 -18.97 -12.08 15.40
CA ASP A 7 -19.74 -11.00 16.05
C ASP A 7 -18.85 -10.04 16.83
N TRP A 8 -17.67 -9.75 16.27
CA TRP A 8 -16.67 -8.88 16.86
C TRP A 8 -16.32 -7.75 15.91
N ARG A 9 -16.16 -6.54 16.44
CA ARG A 9 -15.78 -5.35 15.69
C ARG A 9 -14.54 -4.71 16.29
N VAL A 10 -13.77 -4.05 15.44
CA VAL A 10 -12.76 -3.09 15.85
C VAL A 10 -13.40 -1.71 15.76
N GLU A 11 -13.46 -1.01 16.88
CA GLU A 11 -13.94 0.37 16.92
C GLU A 11 -12.74 1.32 16.89
N SER A 12 -12.87 2.42 16.13
CA SER A 12 -11.83 3.44 16.05
C SER A 12 -11.75 4.21 17.36
N LEU A 13 -10.58 4.23 17.94
CA LEU A 13 -10.29 5.08 19.08
C LEU A 13 -9.90 6.48 18.56
N PHE A 14 -10.82 7.43 18.62
CA PHE A 14 -10.60 8.81 18.15
C PHE A 14 -9.69 9.61 19.11
N TYR A 15 -8.51 9.09 19.34
CA TYR A 15 -7.50 9.68 20.18
C TYR A 15 -6.18 9.80 19.40
N PRO A 16 -5.52 10.97 19.36
CA PRO A 16 -4.28 11.13 18.64
C PRO A 16 -3.17 10.30 19.28
N VAL A 17 -2.58 9.39 18.49
CA VAL A 17 -1.43 8.58 18.88
C VAL A 17 -0.22 9.06 18.10
N TYR A 18 0.82 9.47 18.81
CA TYR A 18 2.09 9.87 18.21
C TYR A 18 3.08 8.71 18.28
N MET A 19 3.73 8.44 17.16
CA MET A 19 4.78 7.43 17.09
C MET A 19 6.03 8.02 16.48
N ASP A 20 7.18 7.62 17.01
CA ASP A 20 8.47 8.02 16.46
C ASP A 20 8.76 7.29 15.15
N ALA A 21 9.43 8.02 14.24
CA ALA A 21 9.90 7.42 13.00
C ALA A 21 11.04 6.42 13.30
N ASN A 22 11.07 5.31 12.54
CA ASN A 22 12.18 4.35 12.59
C ASN A 22 13.41 4.97 11.90
N VAL A 23 14.29 5.59 12.67
CA VAL A 23 15.52 6.23 12.19
C VAL A 23 16.74 5.51 12.75
N ALA A 24 17.66 5.12 11.89
CA ALA A 24 18.95 4.52 12.26
C ALA A 24 20.09 5.55 12.11
N SER A 25 21.30 5.16 12.46
CA SER A 25 22.50 6.00 12.42
C SER A 25 22.93 6.44 11.02
N SER A 26 22.39 5.83 9.93
CA SER A 26 22.63 6.24 8.56
C SER A 26 21.38 6.03 7.70
N PHE A 27 21.29 6.77 6.58
CA PHE A 27 20.20 6.67 5.62
C PHE A 27 20.00 5.23 5.12
N TRP A 28 21.06 4.55 4.69
CA TRP A 28 20.97 3.17 4.19
C TRP A 28 20.54 2.16 5.24
N ARG A 29 20.97 2.35 6.49
CA ARG A 29 20.49 1.52 7.61
C ARG A 29 19.00 1.76 7.89
N THR A 30 18.56 3.00 7.79
CA THR A 30 17.13 3.34 7.93
C THR A 30 16.30 2.64 6.86
N ILE A 31 16.68 2.74 5.58
CA ILE A 31 15.99 2.06 4.48
C ILE A 31 15.97 0.54 4.68
N LYS A 32 17.11 -0.05 5.03
CA LYS A 32 17.17 -1.49 5.32
C LYS A 32 16.26 -1.92 6.47
N ASN A 33 16.19 -1.12 7.52
CA ASN A 33 15.31 -1.39 8.67
C ASN A 33 13.84 -1.26 8.28
N LEU A 34 13.49 -0.25 7.49
CA LEU A 34 12.14 -0.07 6.95
C LEU A 34 11.74 -1.27 6.07
N TYR A 35 12.62 -1.70 5.17
CA TYR A 35 12.40 -2.88 4.34
C TYR A 35 12.11 -4.14 5.19
N LYS A 36 12.96 -4.40 6.18
CA LYS A 36 12.77 -5.52 7.10
C LYS A 36 11.49 -5.41 7.92
N GLN A 37 11.09 -4.20 8.30
CA GLN A 37 9.84 -3.94 9.01
C GLN A 37 8.64 -4.25 8.13
N GLN A 38 8.64 -3.76 6.88
CA GLN A 38 7.58 -4.04 5.90
C GLN A 38 7.46 -5.54 5.61
N ARG A 39 8.59 -6.23 5.43
CA ARG A 39 8.62 -7.68 5.25
C ARG A 39 7.99 -8.42 6.43
N ARG A 40 8.31 -8.02 7.67
CA ARG A 40 7.69 -8.63 8.87
C ARG A 40 6.19 -8.38 8.95
N TRP A 41 5.72 -7.23 8.51
CA TRP A 41 4.29 -6.92 8.48
C TRP A 41 3.55 -7.72 7.42
N ALA A 42 4.15 -7.87 6.25
CA ALA A 42 3.60 -8.68 5.17
C ALA A 42 3.62 -10.19 5.49
N TRP A 43 4.51 -10.66 6.36
CA TRP A 43 4.50 -12.03 6.89
C TRP A 43 3.19 -12.36 7.61
N GLY A 44 2.41 -11.37 7.96
CA GLY A 44 1.04 -11.54 8.44
C GLY A 44 0.13 -12.34 7.49
N ALA A 45 0.60 -12.69 6.28
CA ALA A 45 -0.06 -13.62 5.36
C ALA A 45 -0.39 -14.98 6.01
N GLU A 46 0.32 -15.39 7.05
CA GLU A 46 -0.05 -16.57 7.86
C GLU A 46 -1.45 -16.48 8.47
N ASN A 47 -1.99 -15.28 8.63
CA ASN A 47 -3.36 -15.08 9.08
C ASN A 47 -4.39 -15.62 8.09
N ILE A 48 -4.06 -15.73 6.79
CA ILE A 48 -4.97 -16.25 5.77
C ILE A 48 -5.36 -17.72 6.09
N PRO A 49 -4.42 -18.67 6.18
CA PRO A 49 -4.77 -20.04 6.50
C PRO A 49 -5.39 -20.19 7.90
N TYR A 50 -4.96 -19.41 8.88
CA TYR A 50 -5.53 -19.42 10.22
C TYR A 50 -7.01 -19.01 10.22
N VAL A 51 -7.36 -17.92 9.54
CA VAL A 51 -8.75 -17.44 9.48
C VAL A 51 -9.60 -18.37 8.63
N LEU A 52 -9.11 -18.82 7.47
CA LEU A 52 -9.83 -19.71 6.57
C LEU A 52 -10.10 -21.08 7.23
N SER A 53 -9.10 -21.66 7.90
CA SER A 53 -9.31 -22.92 8.65
C SER A 53 -10.31 -22.75 9.79
N GLY A 54 -10.28 -21.60 10.47
CA GLY A 54 -11.26 -21.27 11.52
C GLY A 54 -12.69 -21.20 11.00
N PHE A 55 -12.91 -20.90 9.74
CA PHE A 55 -14.24 -20.90 9.13
C PHE A 55 -14.90 -22.28 9.06
N PHE A 56 -14.12 -23.36 9.02
CA PHE A 56 -14.65 -24.72 9.04
C PHE A 56 -15.10 -25.16 10.45
N VAL A 57 -14.44 -24.66 11.47
CA VAL A 57 -14.67 -25.06 12.86
C VAL A 57 -15.72 -24.19 13.54
N ARG A 58 -15.87 -22.92 13.13
CA ARG A 58 -16.73 -21.95 13.82
C ARG A 58 -18.07 -21.74 13.12
N LYS A 59 -19.12 -21.52 13.92
CA LYS A 59 -20.48 -21.22 13.44
C LYS A 59 -20.60 -19.77 12.99
N ILE A 60 -19.97 -19.42 11.88
CA ILE A 60 -20.01 -18.10 11.26
C ILE A 60 -20.92 -18.19 10.04
N SER A 61 -21.74 -17.17 9.78
CA SER A 61 -22.62 -17.14 8.61
C SER A 61 -21.79 -17.10 7.31
N TRP A 62 -22.28 -17.73 6.26
CA TRP A 62 -21.59 -17.81 4.97
C TRP A 62 -21.26 -16.44 4.36
N GLY A 63 -22.19 -15.49 4.47
CA GLY A 63 -21.91 -14.11 3.99
C GLY A 63 -20.71 -13.47 4.69
N LYS A 64 -20.59 -13.61 6.01
CA LYS A 64 -19.43 -13.13 6.77
C LYS A 64 -18.14 -13.88 6.41
N LYS A 65 -18.20 -15.19 6.16
CA LYS A 65 -17.04 -15.99 5.73
C LYS A 65 -16.52 -15.52 4.38
N ILE A 66 -17.40 -15.39 3.39
CA ILE A 66 -17.02 -14.94 2.02
C ILE A 66 -16.48 -13.53 2.08
N TYR A 67 -17.18 -12.60 2.72
CA TYR A 67 -16.77 -11.20 2.80
C TYR A 67 -15.40 -11.05 3.47
N ARG A 68 -15.21 -11.66 4.65
CA ARG A 68 -13.94 -11.55 5.38
C ARG A 68 -12.80 -12.33 4.74
N GLY A 69 -13.09 -13.50 4.18
CA GLY A 69 -12.09 -14.29 3.46
C GLY A 69 -11.61 -13.58 2.21
N PHE A 70 -12.53 -13.01 1.43
CA PHE A 70 -12.20 -12.24 0.25
C PHE A 70 -11.33 -11.03 0.58
N HIS A 71 -11.76 -10.18 1.54
CA HIS A 71 -10.98 -9.00 1.92
C HIS A 71 -9.61 -9.38 2.48
N LEU A 72 -9.51 -10.42 3.29
CA LEU A 72 -8.23 -10.86 3.83
C LEU A 72 -7.24 -11.27 2.72
N ILE A 73 -7.70 -12.04 1.74
CA ILE A 73 -6.86 -12.45 0.61
C ILE A 73 -6.53 -11.26 -0.28
N GLU A 74 -7.53 -10.42 -0.56
CA GLU A 74 -7.38 -9.25 -1.43
C GLU A 74 -6.42 -8.23 -0.82
N ASP A 75 -6.51 -7.95 0.47
CA ASP A 75 -5.64 -7.00 1.17
C ASP A 75 -4.14 -7.39 1.04
N PHE A 76 -3.80 -8.65 1.30
CA PHE A 76 -2.42 -9.13 1.15
C PHE A 76 -1.97 -9.21 -0.29
N HIS A 77 -2.85 -9.68 -1.18
CA HIS A 77 -2.55 -9.78 -2.60
C HIS A 77 -2.34 -8.40 -3.23
N SER A 78 -3.22 -7.45 -2.97
CA SER A 78 -3.12 -6.10 -3.50
C SER A 78 -1.89 -5.36 -2.96
N TRP A 79 -1.57 -5.52 -1.69
CA TRP A 79 -0.34 -4.97 -1.12
C TRP A 79 0.91 -5.45 -1.88
N ALA A 80 1.01 -6.74 -2.13
CA ALA A 80 2.17 -7.31 -2.80
C ALA A 80 2.23 -6.96 -4.30
N THR A 81 1.10 -6.85 -4.99
CA THR A 81 1.07 -6.91 -6.46
C THR A 81 0.60 -5.63 -7.15
N ASN A 82 -0.28 -4.81 -6.57
CA ASN A 82 -0.91 -3.71 -7.29
C ASN A 82 0.08 -2.72 -7.92
N ALA A 83 1.09 -2.28 -7.17
CA ALA A 83 2.08 -1.34 -7.70
C ALA A 83 2.89 -1.94 -8.85
N LEU A 84 3.19 -3.25 -8.77
CA LEU A 84 3.91 -3.98 -9.82
C LEU A 84 3.03 -4.21 -11.05
N ILE A 85 1.75 -4.57 -10.86
CA ILE A 85 0.79 -4.76 -11.95
C ILE A 85 0.63 -3.45 -12.73
N ILE A 86 0.44 -2.34 -12.06
CA ILE A 86 0.32 -1.03 -12.70
C ILE A 86 1.60 -0.68 -13.47
N PHE A 87 2.76 -0.91 -12.88
CA PHE A 87 4.05 -0.63 -13.54
C PHE A 87 4.28 -1.55 -14.74
N ILE A 88 4.13 -2.86 -14.55
CA ILE A 88 4.42 -3.85 -15.60
C ILE A 88 3.40 -3.75 -16.75
N PHE A 89 2.12 -3.81 -16.45
CA PHE A 89 1.09 -3.84 -17.50
C PHE A 89 0.72 -2.45 -18.02
N GLY A 90 0.95 -1.38 -17.24
CA GLY A 90 0.64 -0.03 -17.65
C GLY A 90 1.66 0.57 -18.61
N TRP A 91 2.95 0.24 -18.46
CA TRP A 91 4.02 0.92 -19.18
C TRP A 91 5.00 0.01 -19.92
N LEU A 92 5.32 -1.13 -19.33
CA LEU A 92 6.35 -2.01 -19.88
C LEU A 92 6.03 -2.53 -21.29
N PRO A 93 4.80 -2.97 -21.61
CA PRO A 93 4.48 -3.44 -22.95
C PRO A 93 4.69 -2.37 -24.05
N VAL A 94 4.43 -1.10 -23.74
CA VAL A 94 4.66 0.01 -24.67
C VAL A 94 6.16 0.25 -24.87
N ALA A 95 6.96 0.09 -23.81
CA ALA A 95 8.40 0.33 -23.86
C ALA A 95 9.18 -0.75 -24.63
N ILE A 96 8.72 -2.02 -24.62
CA ILE A 96 9.47 -3.16 -25.17
C ILE A 96 8.73 -3.93 -26.29
N GLY A 97 7.48 -3.54 -26.59
CA GLY A 97 6.59 -4.32 -27.48
C GLY A 97 6.96 -4.32 -28.96
N GLY A 98 7.80 -3.37 -29.41
CA GLY A 98 8.23 -3.23 -30.81
C GLY A 98 7.13 -2.80 -31.77
N GLU A 99 7.45 -2.68 -33.07
CA GLU A 99 6.56 -2.10 -34.09
C GLU A 99 5.18 -2.80 -34.20
N ASN A 100 5.14 -4.11 -34.13
CA ASN A 100 3.87 -4.85 -34.22
C ASN A 100 2.94 -4.61 -33.02
N PHE A 101 3.50 -4.34 -31.87
CA PHE A 101 2.73 -3.96 -30.70
C PHE A 101 2.28 -2.50 -30.77
N ASP A 102 3.15 -1.60 -31.24
CA ASP A 102 2.89 -0.16 -31.30
C ASP A 102 1.70 0.21 -32.19
N ILE A 103 1.43 -0.57 -33.22
CA ILE A 103 0.24 -0.40 -34.11
C ILE A 103 -1.01 -1.09 -33.57
N SER A 104 -0.94 -1.80 -32.46
CA SER A 104 -2.07 -2.52 -31.90
C SER A 104 -3.04 -1.59 -31.15
N LEU A 105 -4.32 -1.95 -31.15
CA LEU A 105 -5.36 -1.26 -30.37
C LEU A 105 -5.04 -1.24 -28.86
N LEU A 106 -4.34 -2.27 -28.39
CA LEU A 106 -3.91 -2.42 -27.01
C LEU A 106 -2.84 -1.38 -26.66
N SER A 107 -1.83 -1.22 -27.50
CA SER A 107 -0.78 -0.21 -27.34
C SER A 107 -1.36 1.21 -27.26
N TYR A 108 -2.35 1.51 -28.08
CA TYR A 108 -3.00 2.81 -28.09
C TYR A 108 -3.83 3.08 -26.83
N ASN A 109 -4.56 2.08 -26.32
CA ASN A 109 -5.47 2.26 -25.19
C ASN A 109 -4.80 2.08 -23.82
N LEU A 110 -3.82 1.22 -23.71
CA LEU A 110 -3.18 0.87 -22.44
C LEU A 110 -2.62 2.11 -21.70
N PRO A 111 -1.82 3.00 -22.33
CA PRO A 111 -1.35 4.21 -21.69
C PRO A 111 -2.47 5.17 -21.30
N ARG A 112 -3.53 5.25 -22.11
CA ARG A 112 -4.68 6.11 -21.84
C ARG A 112 -5.45 5.69 -20.60
N VAL A 113 -5.79 4.41 -20.50
CA VAL A 113 -6.49 3.84 -19.33
C VAL A 113 -5.60 3.99 -18.10
N THR A 114 -4.32 3.66 -18.20
CA THR A 114 -3.38 3.81 -17.11
C THR A 114 -3.26 5.27 -16.66
N SER A 115 -3.11 6.21 -17.59
CA SER A 115 -3.05 7.65 -17.28
C SER A 115 -4.33 8.17 -16.65
N PHE A 116 -5.48 7.69 -17.07
CA PHE A 116 -6.77 8.06 -16.46
C PHE A 116 -6.85 7.58 -15.01
N ILE A 117 -6.51 6.32 -14.75
CA ILE A 117 -6.47 5.75 -13.39
C ILE A 117 -5.48 6.50 -12.52
N MET A 118 -4.27 6.79 -13.05
CA MET A 118 -3.24 7.54 -12.31
C MET A 118 -3.66 8.98 -12.02
N THR A 119 -4.42 9.61 -12.91
CA THR A 119 -4.98 10.95 -12.69
C THR A 119 -6.01 10.93 -11.54
N LEU A 120 -6.89 9.94 -11.51
CA LEU A 120 -7.83 9.76 -10.39
C LEU A 120 -7.08 9.47 -9.08
N ALA A 121 -6.07 8.61 -9.12
CA ALA A 121 -5.26 8.29 -7.96
C ALA A 121 -4.47 9.51 -7.43
N SER A 122 -4.04 10.43 -8.31
CA SER A 122 -3.31 11.64 -7.91
C SER A 122 -4.18 12.60 -7.08
N ALA A 123 -5.49 12.64 -7.30
CA ALA A 123 -6.41 13.37 -6.42
C ALA A 123 -6.38 12.82 -4.98
N GLY A 124 -6.34 11.49 -4.84
CA GLY A 124 -6.16 10.82 -3.55
C GLY A 124 -4.81 11.15 -2.88
N ILE A 125 -3.74 11.20 -3.67
CA ILE A 125 -2.41 11.59 -3.17
C ILE A 125 -2.42 13.01 -2.64
N VAL A 126 -2.98 13.96 -3.39
CA VAL A 126 -3.10 15.37 -2.95
C VAL A 126 -3.91 15.48 -1.66
N THR A 127 -5.07 14.83 -1.60
CA THR A 127 -5.91 14.81 -0.40
C THR A 127 -5.17 14.23 0.79
N SER A 128 -4.47 13.11 0.61
CA SER A 128 -3.68 12.46 1.64
C SER A 128 -2.51 13.35 2.11
N ALA A 129 -1.85 14.06 1.19
CA ALA A 129 -0.79 14.99 1.53
C ALA A 129 -1.29 16.16 2.38
N VAL A 130 -2.46 16.73 2.03
CA VAL A 130 -3.09 17.81 2.80
C VAL A 130 -3.49 17.32 4.19
N LEU A 131 -4.13 16.15 4.29
CA LEU A 131 -4.50 15.56 5.57
C LEU A 131 -3.25 15.24 6.43
N ALA A 132 -2.21 14.65 5.84
CA ALA A 132 -0.97 14.39 6.55
C ALA A 132 -0.32 15.64 7.10
N LEU A 133 -0.32 16.74 6.33
CA LEU A 133 0.19 18.04 6.79
C LEU A 133 -0.65 18.62 7.92
N SER A 134 -1.98 18.45 7.87
CA SER A 134 -2.89 18.94 8.92
C SER A 134 -2.76 18.19 10.24
N LEU A 135 -2.32 16.92 10.19
CA LEU A 135 -2.11 16.06 11.35
C LEU A 135 -0.70 16.18 11.96
N LEU A 136 0.20 16.96 11.31
CA LEU A 136 1.52 17.16 11.87
C LEU A 136 1.46 17.88 13.23
N PRO A 137 2.32 17.49 14.17
CA PRO A 137 2.41 18.20 15.46
C PRO A 137 2.82 19.66 15.25
N PRO A 138 2.56 20.53 16.27
CA PRO A 138 2.90 21.94 16.18
C PRO A 138 4.35 22.14 15.78
N LYS A 139 4.57 23.10 14.89
CA LYS A 139 5.86 23.38 14.27
C LYS A 139 6.97 23.58 15.32
N PRO A 140 8.06 22.81 15.29
CA PRO A 140 9.23 23.14 16.07
C PRO A 140 9.75 24.56 15.68
N THR A 141 10.03 25.40 16.65
CA THR A 141 10.43 26.78 16.44
C THR A 141 11.64 27.02 15.51
N LYS A 142 12.42 25.98 15.28
CA LYS A 142 13.62 26.00 14.41
C LYS A 142 13.40 25.54 12.97
N MET A 143 12.19 25.20 12.56
CA MET A 143 11.93 24.59 11.25
C MET A 143 11.78 25.66 10.18
N LYS A 144 12.67 25.63 9.16
CA LYS A 144 12.65 26.59 8.04
C LYS A 144 11.53 26.22 7.04
N THR A 145 10.96 27.20 6.36
CA THR A 145 9.89 27.02 5.35
C THR A 145 10.24 26.03 4.25
N ARG A 146 11.53 25.93 3.87
CA ARG A 146 12.01 24.96 2.88
C ARG A 146 11.69 23.50 3.22
N HIS A 147 11.54 23.14 4.49
CA HIS A 147 11.22 21.77 4.89
C HIS A 147 9.78 21.38 4.54
N TYR A 148 8.86 22.34 4.47
CA TYR A 148 7.51 22.06 3.98
C TYR A 148 7.49 21.69 2.50
N PHE A 149 8.34 22.35 1.69
CA PHE A 149 8.54 21.96 0.29
C PHE A 149 9.09 20.55 0.17
N LEU A 150 10.04 20.17 1.02
CA LEU A 150 10.55 18.79 1.03
C LEU A 150 9.48 17.78 1.46
N TYR A 151 8.63 18.11 2.42
CA TYR A 151 7.50 17.26 2.80
C TYR A 151 6.47 17.09 1.68
N LEU A 152 6.25 18.09 0.85
CA LEU A 152 5.42 17.95 -0.34
C LEU A 152 6.13 17.16 -1.43
N ALA A 153 7.40 17.47 -1.70
CA ALA A 153 8.19 16.80 -2.73
C ALA A 153 8.35 15.28 -2.48
N GLN A 154 8.39 14.84 -1.23
CA GLN A 154 8.46 13.41 -0.92
C GLN A 154 7.28 12.59 -1.48
N TRP A 155 6.10 13.20 -1.66
CA TRP A 155 4.95 12.54 -2.25
C TRP A 155 5.16 12.14 -3.71
N MET A 156 6.07 12.82 -4.42
CA MET A 156 6.47 12.43 -5.78
C MET A 156 7.25 11.10 -5.81
N LEU A 157 7.87 10.72 -4.68
CA LEU A 157 8.58 9.43 -4.54
C LEU A 157 7.64 8.28 -4.17
N MET A 158 6.36 8.55 -3.98
CA MET A 158 5.37 7.55 -3.53
C MET A 158 5.33 6.31 -4.45
N PRO A 159 5.29 6.41 -5.79
CA PRO A 159 5.28 5.23 -6.66
C PRO A 159 6.52 4.35 -6.46
N LEU A 160 7.70 4.97 -6.32
CA LEU A 160 8.95 4.26 -6.09
C LEU A 160 8.97 3.58 -4.71
N THR A 161 8.50 4.29 -3.68
CA THR A 161 8.44 3.74 -2.33
C THR A 161 7.41 2.61 -2.19
N LEU A 162 6.29 2.68 -2.91
CA LEU A 162 5.30 1.61 -2.95
C LEU A 162 5.86 0.32 -3.57
N ILE A 163 6.71 0.43 -4.58
CA ILE A 163 7.37 -0.74 -5.18
C ILE A 163 8.47 -1.25 -4.25
N ILE A 164 9.42 -0.39 -3.87
CA ILE A 164 10.65 -0.83 -3.17
C ILE A 164 10.38 -1.21 -1.70
N LEU A 165 9.55 -0.43 -1.01
CA LEU A 165 9.27 -0.62 0.42
C LEU A 165 7.87 -1.20 0.69
N GLY A 166 7.04 -1.38 -0.32
CA GLY A 166 5.74 -2.01 -0.24
C GLY A 166 5.74 -3.40 -0.88
N SER A 167 5.70 -3.45 -2.22
CA SER A 167 5.49 -4.70 -2.96
C SER A 167 6.65 -5.68 -2.84
N LEU A 168 7.90 -5.24 -3.00
CA LEU A 168 9.06 -6.15 -2.95
C LEU A 168 9.21 -6.87 -1.59
N PRO A 169 9.17 -6.18 -0.44
CA PRO A 169 9.23 -6.89 0.84
C PRO A 169 7.99 -7.75 1.11
N ALA A 170 6.82 -7.40 0.56
CA ALA A 170 5.62 -8.22 0.68
C ALA A 170 5.71 -9.51 -0.14
N LEU A 171 6.27 -9.47 -1.35
CA LEU A 171 6.55 -10.67 -2.15
C LEU A 171 7.62 -11.55 -1.51
N GLU A 172 8.69 -10.96 -0.97
CA GLU A 172 9.75 -11.73 -0.27
C GLU A 172 9.23 -12.40 1.00
N ALA A 173 8.19 -11.87 1.62
CA ALA A 173 7.61 -12.42 2.84
C ALA A 173 6.73 -13.65 2.60
N GLN A 174 6.29 -13.88 1.38
CA GLN A 174 5.39 -14.98 1.00
C GLN A 174 6.16 -16.17 0.43
#